data_1fb7a60bcac90389a99d548810e990de
#
_entry.id   1fb7a60bcac90389a99d548810e990de
#
_cell.length_a   1.000
_cell.length_b   1.000
_cell.length_c   1.000
_cell.angle_alpha   90.00
_cell.angle_beta   90.00
_cell.angle_gamma   90.00
#
_symmetry.space_group_name_H-M   'P 1'
#
loop_
_entity.id
_entity.type
_entity.pdbx_description
1 polymer ?
#
loop_
_entity_poly.entity_id
_entity_poly.type
_entity_poly.pdbx_seq_one_letter_code
_entity_poly.pdbx_strand_id
1 'polypeptide(L)'
;MGSIPQRRSRNWRSLAALAAGGVLITATACSTPEAGGGGEDGGKEGPFTIGVSNGFIGSEWREQMLATLQKDFDEYKSDGVVDELVVESADVDVNGQIKQIRNLIKSDVDAIIVNPNSPTALDKVFGEAADQGIKIVAIDQAVESKDVTNVVIDQGEWASISAEWLAEEVGDGGEIIAVNGIDGHPANEARWEGAKKVFDDAGVKVAANDYGNWDQATGQQVTKDLLASHPDVDGIFVQDGMALGAFQALESEKKVGDIAITGEARVGFMKRWQEQREGDGDFTSIGVPNPPSVSVSALHVVVRMLEGKKFGDSLEGNSVYLPIPETVTDENFDEQFDAVKDEPDTYAVDHSVTAKEADDYFQ
;
A
#
# COMPACT_ATOMS: atom_id res chain seq x y z
N MET A 1 -6.87 -16.81 -64.27
CA MET A 1 -5.94 -16.34 -65.32
C MET A 1 -4.97 -15.45 -64.60
N GLY A 2 -3.84 -15.81 -64.46
CA GLY A 2 -2.52 -16.25 -64.91
C GLY A 2 -1.55 -15.58 -63.99
N SER A 3 -0.45 -15.93 -63.62
CA SER A 3 0.52 -16.99 -63.87
C SER A 3 1.70 -16.70 -62.96
N ILE A 4 2.19 -17.70 -62.29
CA ILE A 4 3.50 -17.72 -61.63
C ILE A 4 4.59 -17.84 -62.73
N PRO A 5 5.81 -17.32 -62.53
CA PRO A 5 6.94 -18.20 -62.82
C PRO A 5 7.95 -18.38 -61.68
N GLN A 6 8.43 -19.62 -61.68
CA GLN A 6 9.46 -20.20 -60.85
C GLN A 6 10.89 -19.92 -61.33
N ARG A 7 11.85 -20.07 -60.38
CA ARG A 7 13.19 -20.64 -60.43
C ARG A 7 14.31 -19.91 -61.19
N ARG A 8 15.42 -19.78 -60.48
CA ARG A 8 16.68 -20.48 -60.82
C ARG A 8 17.71 -20.47 -59.68
N SER A 9 18.09 -21.65 -59.28
CA SER A 9 19.25 -22.07 -58.51
C SER A 9 20.55 -21.82 -59.29
N ARG A 10 21.65 -21.48 -58.60
CA ARG A 10 22.99 -21.67 -59.15
C ARG A 10 24.01 -21.94 -58.04
N ASN A 11 24.38 -23.23 -57.94
CA ASN A 11 25.53 -23.74 -57.20
C ASN A 11 26.82 -23.28 -57.90
N TRP A 12 27.87 -22.98 -57.12
CA TRP A 12 29.24 -23.24 -57.58
C TRP A 12 30.13 -23.62 -56.38
N ARG A 13 30.88 -24.67 -56.68
CA ARG A 13 31.75 -25.43 -55.77
C ARG A 13 33.18 -24.94 -55.90
N SER A 14 33.93 -25.16 -54.78
CA SER A 14 35.33 -25.58 -54.68
C SER A 14 36.43 -24.53 -54.83
N LEU A 15 37.32 -24.43 -53.84
CA LEU A 15 38.67 -25.04 -53.90
C LEU A 15 39.37 -24.87 -52.55
N ALA A 16 40.06 -25.94 -52.14
CA ALA A 16 40.86 -26.12 -50.94
C ALA A 16 42.28 -25.52 -51.14
N ALA A 17 42.88 -25.05 -50.04
CA ALA A 17 44.33 -25.00 -49.93
C ALA A 17 44.77 -25.34 -48.48
N LEU A 18 45.50 -26.42 -48.35
CA LEU A 18 46.23 -26.87 -47.16
C LEU A 18 47.46 -25.97 -46.93
N ALA A 19 47.72 -25.61 -45.69
CA ALA A 19 49.08 -25.33 -45.18
C ALA A 19 49.18 -25.85 -43.74
N ALA A 20 50.11 -26.75 -43.52
CA ALA A 20 50.45 -27.38 -42.25
C ALA A 20 51.40 -26.49 -41.43
N GLY A 21 51.32 -26.56 -40.12
CA GLY A 21 52.36 -26.01 -39.26
C GLY A 21 51.97 -25.92 -37.78
N GLY A 22 52.50 -26.80 -36.96
CA GLY A 22 52.87 -26.49 -35.57
C GLY A 22 51.92 -26.99 -34.46
N VAL A 23 52.16 -28.21 -33.99
CA VAL A 23 51.63 -28.77 -32.73
C VAL A 23 52.33 -28.12 -31.54
N LEU A 24 51.55 -27.44 -30.67
CA LEU A 24 51.97 -27.17 -29.30
C LEU A 24 50.84 -27.72 -28.42
N ILE A 25 51.13 -28.84 -27.78
CA ILE A 25 50.26 -29.47 -26.79
C ILE A 25 50.45 -28.70 -25.48
N THR A 26 49.47 -27.90 -25.07
CA THR A 26 49.33 -27.46 -23.70
C THR A 26 48.21 -28.31 -23.04
N ALA A 27 48.59 -29.12 -22.12
CA ALA A 27 47.65 -29.90 -21.28
C ALA A 27 46.85 -28.90 -20.43
N THR A 28 45.58 -28.71 -20.81
CA THR A 28 44.59 -28.03 -19.93
C THR A 28 43.92 -29.10 -19.13
N ALA A 29 44.15 -29.10 -17.83
CA ALA A 29 43.47 -29.94 -16.85
C ALA A 29 41.95 -29.64 -16.91
N CYS A 30 41.15 -30.68 -17.20
CA CYS A 30 39.71 -30.66 -16.94
C CYS A 30 39.53 -30.62 -15.41
N SER A 31 39.24 -29.44 -14.87
CA SER A 31 38.56 -29.31 -13.58
C SER A 31 37.10 -29.50 -13.80
N THR A 32 36.53 -30.60 -13.35
CA THR A 32 35.11 -30.80 -13.11
C THR A 32 34.64 -29.70 -12.17
N PRO A 33 33.49 -29.01 -12.44
CA PRO A 33 32.89 -28.17 -11.44
C PRO A 33 32.38 -29.07 -10.32
N GLU A 34 33.00 -28.98 -9.16
CA GLU A 34 32.39 -29.44 -7.91
C GLU A 34 31.09 -28.64 -7.72
N ALA A 35 30.01 -29.40 -7.58
CA ALA A 35 28.75 -28.86 -7.08
C ALA A 35 28.94 -28.47 -5.61
N GLY A 36 29.46 -27.27 -5.39
CA GLY A 36 29.49 -26.61 -4.10
C GLY A 36 28.15 -25.94 -3.88
N GLY A 37 27.26 -26.59 -3.14
CA GLY A 37 26.09 -25.94 -2.56
C GLY A 37 26.56 -24.92 -1.53
N GLY A 38 26.34 -23.68 -1.81
CA GLY A 38 26.46 -22.53 -0.95
C GLY A 38 25.76 -21.41 -1.67
N GLY A 39 24.49 -21.21 -1.35
CA GLY A 39 23.74 -20.05 -1.82
C GLY A 39 24.38 -18.80 -1.24
N GLU A 40 25.27 -18.17 -1.97
CA GLU A 40 25.51 -16.75 -1.82
C GLU A 40 24.30 -16.06 -2.45
N ASP A 41 23.52 -15.39 -1.63
CA ASP A 41 22.47 -14.45 -2.02
C ASP A 41 23.11 -13.23 -2.71
N GLY A 42 23.67 -13.45 -3.88
CA GLY A 42 24.14 -12.40 -4.76
C GLY A 42 22.92 -11.74 -5.39
N GLY A 43 22.77 -10.42 -5.22
CA GLY A 43 21.71 -9.65 -5.86
C GLY A 43 21.68 -9.89 -7.38
N LYS A 44 20.50 -9.70 -7.96
CA LYS A 44 20.32 -9.71 -9.42
C LYS A 44 20.87 -8.39 -9.99
N GLU A 45 21.40 -8.42 -11.21
CA GLU A 45 21.66 -7.18 -11.96
C GLU A 45 20.37 -6.76 -12.69
N GLY A 46 19.95 -5.48 -12.52
CA GLY A 46 18.79 -4.92 -13.24
C GLY A 46 19.02 -4.79 -14.77
N PRO A 47 18.05 -4.24 -15.51
CA PRO A 47 16.82 -3.66 -15.00
C PRO A 47 15.80 -4.71 -14.57
N PHE A 48 14.98 -4.39 -13.54
CA PHE A 48 14.01 -5.32 -12.95
C PHE A 48 12.60 -5.12 -13.50
N THR A 49 11.83 -6.21 -13.60
CA THR A 49 10.39 -6.18 -13.87
C THR A 49 9.62 -6.34 -12.55
N ILE A 50 8.76 -5.37 -12.24
CA ILE A 50 7.97 -5.34 -11.01
C ILE A 50 6.51 -5.64 -11.32
N GLY A 51 5.93 -6.62 -10.62
CA GLY A 51 4.51 -6.92 -10.66
C GLY A 51 3.75 -6.19 -9.54
N VAL A 52 2.50 -5.83 -9.80
CA VAL A 52 1.58 -5.29 -8.79
C VAL A 52 0.29 -6.09 -8.79
N SER A 53 -0.16 -6.56 -7.64
CA SER A 53 -1.48 -7.17 -7.46
C SER A 53 -2.34 -6.32 -6.53
N ASN A 54 -3.39 -5.72 -7.09
CA ASN A 54 -4.41 -4.97 -6.37
C ASN A 54 -5.78 -5.60 -6.57
N GLY A 55 -6.36 -6.12 -5.49
CA GLY A 55 -7.60 -6.89 -5.54
C GLY A 55 -8.88 -6.08 -5.31
N PHE A 56 -8.78 -4.75 -5.19
CA PHE A 56 -9.92 -3.85 -4.97
C PHE A 56 -9.71 -2.52 -5.68
N ILE A 57 -10.70 -2.04 -6.46
CA ILE A 57 -10.62 -0.81 -7.26
C ILE A 57 -11.65 0.27 -6.87
N GLY A 58 -12.48 0.02 -5.86
CA GLY A 58 -13.58 0.92 -5.45
C GLY A 58 -13.15 2.03 -4.49
N SER A 59 -11.85 2.39 -4.43
CA SER A 59 -11.33 3.39 -3.49
C SER A 59 -10.37 4.34 -4.18
N GLU A 60 -10.60 5.65 -4.01
CA GLU A 60 -9.71 6.71 -4.51
C GLU A 60 -8.30 6.60 -3.90
N TRP A 61 -8.19 6.10 -2.67
CA TRP A 61 -6.90 5.80 -2.05
C TRP A 61 -6.07 4.81 -2.90
N ARG A 62 -6.72 3.75 -3.43
CA ARG A 62 -6.05 2.77 -4.28
C ARG A 62 -5.70 3.31 -5.66
N GLU A 63 -6.49 4.24 -6.17
CA GLU A 63 -6.16 4.94 -7.42
C GLU A 63 -4.93 5.84 -7.21
N GLN A 64 -4.89 6.60 -6.12
CA GLN A 64 -3.73 7.42 -5.76
C GLN A 64 -2.49 6.54 -5.51
N MET A 65 -2.63 5.42 -4.79
CA MET A 65 -1.56 4.44 -4.56
C MET A 65 -0.92 3.94 -5.86
N LEU A 66 -1.70 3.59 -6.86
CA LEU A 66 -1.18 3.13 -8.16
C LEU A 66 -0.56 4.28 -8.95
N ALA A 67 -1.14 5.48 -8.88
CA ALA A 67 -0.63 6.66 -9.60
C ALA A 67 0.72 7.13 -9.04
N THR A 68 0.87 7.17 -7.72
CA THR A 68 2.13 7.53 -7.08
C THR A 68 3.20 6.47 -7.35
N LEU A 69 2.85 5.19 -7.24
CA LEU A 69 3.77 4.10 -7.59
C LEU A 69 4.27 4.21 -9.04
N GLN A 70 3.37 4.45 -10.01
CA GLN A 70 3.75 4.58 -11.41
C GLN A 70 4.73 5.74 -11.62
N LYS A 71 4.49 6.87 -10.96
CA LYS A 71 5.36 8.05 -11.07
C LYS A 71 6.78 7.76 -10.60
N ASP A 72 6.93 7.18 -9.40
CA ASP A 72 8.25 6.84 -8.85
C ASP A 72 8.91 5.67 -9.61
N PHE A 73 8.10 4.72 -10.12
CA PHE A 73 8.59 3.68 -11.03
C PHE A 73 9.22 4.29 -12.29
N ASP A 74 8.60 5.31 -12.89
CA ASP A 74 9.13 5.97 -14.08
C ASP A 74 10.47 6.69 -13.79
N GLU A 75 10.68 7.20 -12.57
CA GLU A 75 11.97 7.74 -12.13
C GLU A 75 13.04 6.64 -12.08
N TYR A 76 12.77 5.52 -11.42
CA TYR A 76 13.67 4.35 -11.41
C TYR A 76 13.95 3.79 -12.80
N LYS A 77 12.96 3.84 -13.70
CA LYS A 77 13.13 3.43 -15.09
C LYS A 77 14.06 4.37 -15.84
N SER A 78 13.97 5.67 -15.62
CA SER A 78 14.87 6.63 -16.23
C SER A 78 16.33 6.44 -15.82
N ASP A 79 16.54 5.92 -14.61
CA ASP A 79 17.85 5.59 -14.06
C ASP A 79 18.34 4.20 -14.47
N GLY A 80 17.52 3.44 -15.21
CA GLY A 80 17.86 2.10 -15.72
C GLY A 80 17.82 0.99 -14.67
N VAL A 81 17.20 1.23 -13.51
CA VAL A 81 17.08 0.26 -12.40
C VAL A 81 15.94 -0.72 -12.64
N VAL A 82 14.82 -0.24 -13.20
CA VAL A 82 13.65 -1.04 -13.55
C VAL A 82 13.30 -0.90 -15.02
N ASP A 83 12.58 -1.86 -15.62
CA ASP A 83 12.19 -1.85 -17.03
C ASP A 83 10.66 -1.84 -17.22
N GLU A 84 9.94 -2.70 -16.55
CA GLU A 84 8.50 -2.87 -16.76
C GLU A 84 7.75 -2.94 -15.42
N LEU A 85 6.59 -2.27 -15.36
CA LEU A 85 5.60 -2.38 -14.29
C LEU A 85 4.38 -3.14 -14.82
N VAL A 86 4.18 -4.38 -14.35
CA VAL A 86 3.05 -5.24 -14.75
C VAL A 86 1.96 -5.13 -13.70
N VAL A 87 0.85 -4.45 -14.01
CA VAL A 87 -0.24 -4.19 -13.04
C VAL A 87 -1.43 -5.10 -13.29
N GLU A 88 -1.76 -5.93 -12.31
CA GLU A 88 -3.00 -6.70 -12.19
C GLU A 88 -3.88 -6.00 -11.16
N SER A 89 -4.86 -5.20 -11.62
CA SER A 89 -5.76 -4.42 -10.77
C SER A 89 -7.21 -4.62 -11.21
N ALA A 90 -8.01 -5.21 -10.33
CA ALA A 90 -9.42 -5.46 -10.55
C ALA A 90 -10.14 -5.71 -9.22
N ASP A 91 -11.44 -5.48 -9.18
CA ASP A 91 -12.28 -5.87 -8.05
C ASP A 91 -12.49 -7.39 -8.06
N VAL A 92 -11.78 -8.08 -7.17
CA VAL A 92 -11.75 -9.55 -7.12
C VAL A 92 -11.77 -10.06 -5.67
N ASP A 93 -12.31 -11.27 -5.51
CA ASP A 93 -12.15 -12.03 -4.28
C ASP A 93 -10.74 -12.61 -4.10
N VAL A 94 -10.50 -13.30 -3.01
CA VAL A 94 -9.22 -13.98 -2.74
C VAL A 94 -8.81 -14.93 -3.87
N ASN A 95 -9.75 -15.67 -4.48
CA ASN A 95 -9.45 -16.58 -5.59
C ASN A 95 -9.06 -15.80 -6.86
N GLY A 96 -9.68 -14.66 -7.09
CA GLY A 96 -9.31 -13.73 -8.16
C GLY A 96 -7.89 -13.20 -7.95
N GLN A 97 -7.54 -12.79 -6.72
CA GLN A 97 -6.21 -12.31 -6.41
C GLN A 97 -5.13 -13.40 -6.52
N ILE A 98 -5.44 -14.65 -6.16
CA ILE A 98 -4.56 -15.81 -6.44
C ILE A 98 -4.27 -15.93 -7.95
N LYS A 99 -5.27 -15.67 -8.82
CA LYS A 99 -5.07 -15.68 -10.28
C LYS A 99 -4.20 -14.51 -10.74
N GLN A 100 -4.40 -13.30 -10.19
CA GLN A 100 -3.54 -12.14 -10.48
C GLN A 100 -2.08 -12.47 -10.17
N ILE A 101 -1.78 -12.96 -8.96
CA ILE A 101 -0.42 -13.32 -8.57
C ILE A 101 0.17 -14.39 -9.48
N ARG A 102 -0.60 -15.43 -9.86
CA ARG A 102 -0.15 -16.43 -10.82
C ARG A 102 0.08 -15.89 -12.23
N ASN A 103 -0.67 -14.86 -12.65
CA ASN A 103 -0.40 -14.20 -13.92
C ASN A 103 0.93 -13.44 -13.85
N LEU A 104 1.20 -12.71 -12.76
CA LEU A 104 2.48 -12.04 -12.54
C LEU A 104 3.66 -13.03 -12.53
N ILE A 105 3.51 -14.19 -11.85
CA ILE A 105 4.51 -15.26 -11.88
C ILE A 105 4.79 -15.73 -13.33
N LYS A 106 3.75 -15.88 -14.15
CA LYS A 106 3.90 -16.29 -15.57
C LYS A 106 4.50 -15.20 -16.45
N SER A 107 4.38 -13.94 -16.05
CA SER A 107 5.00 -12.79 -16.71
C SER A 107 6.48 -12.64 -16.36
N ASP A 108 7.03 -13.57 -15.58
CA ASP A 108 8.46 -13.61 -15.22
C ASP A 108 8.95 -12.34 -14.53
N VAL A 109 8.11 -11.79 -13.63
CA VAL A 109 8.47 -10.60 -12.84
C VAL A 109 9.55 -10.94 -11.80
N ASP A 110 10.41 -9.99 -11.46
CA ASP A 110 11.45 -10.17 -10.44
C ASP A 110 10.90 -10.00 -9.03
N ALA A 111 9.88 -9.17 -8.86
CA ALA A 111 9.21 -8.97 -7.59
C ALA A 111 7.72 -8.67 -7.78
N ILE A 112 6.94 -8.88 -6.71
CA ILE A 112 5.50 -8.56 -6.64
C ILE A 112 5.24 -7.68 -5.43
N ILE A 113 4.66 -6.50 -5.67
CA ILE A 113 4.05 -5.66 -4.64
C ILE A 113 2.57 -6.03 -4.59
N VAL A 114 2.07 -6.44 -3.43
CA VAL A 114 0.68 -6.89 -3.27
C VAL A 114 -0.03 -6.11 -2.18
N ASN A 115 -1.24 -5.61 -2.48
CA ASN A 115 -2.18 -5.16 -1.47
C ASN A 115 -3.16 -6.32 -1.20
N PRO A 116 -2.97 -7.13 -0.13
CA PRO A 116 -3.59 -8.44 -0.01
C PRO A 116 -5.04 -8.36 0.45
N ASN A 117 -5.92 -9.21 -0.12
CA ASN A 117 -7.31 -9.37 0.29
C ASN A 117 -7.50 -10.32 1.49
N SER A 118 -6.42 -10.92 1.99
CA SER A 118 -6.46 -11.82 3.14
C SER A 118 -5.07 -11.96 3.77
N PRO A 119 -4.97 -12.00 5.11
CA PRO A 119 -3.70 -12.15 5.79
C PRO A 119 -3.08 -13.55 5.64
N THR A 120 -3.88 -14.58 5.32
CA THR A 120 -3.44 -15.99 5.34
C THR A 120 -3.78 -16.77 4.08
N ALA A 121 -4.89 -16.45 3.39
CA ALA A 121 -5.40 -17.29 2.30
C ALA A 121 -4.54 -17.25 1.02
N LEU A 122 -3.59 -16.31 0.92
CA LEU A 122 -2.66 -16.16 -0.20
C LEU A 122 -1.33 -16.88 0.03
N ASP A 123 -1.08 -17.45 1.21
CA ASP A 123 0.21 -18.05 1.60
C ASP A 123 0.73 -19.06 0.56
N LYS A 124 -0.15 -19.94 0.07
CA LYS A 124 0.26 -20.93 -0.93
C LYS A 124 0.78 -20.31 -2.24
N VAL A 125 0.13 -19.26 -2.74
CA VAL A 125 0.56 -18.62 -4.00
C VAL A 125 1.79 -17.74 -3.78
N PHE A 126 2.00 -17.23 -2.58
CA PHE A 126 3.25 -16.58 -2.20
C PHE A 126 4.42 -17.58 -2.21
N GLY A 127 4.23 -18.78 -1.64
CA GLY A 127 5.22 -19.85 -1.76
C GLY A 127 5.51 -20.26 -3.22
N GLU A 128 4.47 -20.33 -4.10
CA GLU A 128 4.65 -20.59 -5.53
C GLU A 128 5.55 -19.52 -6.22
N ALA A 129 5.46 -18.26 -5.80
CA ALA A 129 6.30 -17.17 -6.32
C ALA A 129 7.72 -17.22 -5.72
N ALA A 130 7.83 -17.42 -4.40
CA ALA A 130 9.12 -17.51 -3.70
C ALA A 130 9.97 -18.68 -4.21
N ASP A 131 9.37 -19.85 -4.52
CA ASP A 131 10.02 -21.01 -5.11
C ASP A 131 10.66 -20.71 -6.49
N GLN A 132 10.21 -19.63 -7.17
CA GLN A 132 10.78 -19.15 -8.44
C GLN A 132 11.76 -17.99 -8.22
N GLY A 133 12.06 -17.64 -6.96
CA GLY A 133 12.99 -16.57 -6.61
C GLY A 133 12.41 -15.16 -6.76
N ILE A 134 11.08 -15.04 -6.92
CA ILE A 134 10.37 -13.75 -6.98
C ILE A 134 10.31 -13.19 -5.56
N LYS A 135 10.71 -11.92 -5.37
CA LYS A 135 10.57 -11.22 -4.09
C LYS A 135 9.11 -10.74 -3.93
N ILE A 136 8.56 -10.85 -2.72
CA ILE A 136 7.16 -10.47 -2.48
C ILE A 136 7.12 -9.46 -1.33
N VAL A 137 6.47 -8.32 -1.59
CA VAL A 137 6.24 -7.28 -0.59
C VAL A 137 4.74 -7.03 -0.49
N ALA A 138 4.19 -7.18 0.72
CA ALA A 138 2.81 -6.80 1.03
C ALA A 138 2.78 -5.36 1.56
N ILE A 139 1.76 -4.60 1.15
CA ILE A 139 1.55 -3.21 1.55
C ILE A 139 0.18 -3.02 2.20
N ASP A 140 0.04 -1.92 2.97
CA ASP A 140 -1.19 -1.49 3.64
C ASP A 140 -1.61 -2.46 4.77
N GLN A 141 -1.62 -3.74 4.52
CA GLN A 141 -1.98 -4.76 5.50
C GLN A 141 -0.95 -5.89 5.52
N ALA A 142 -0.56 -6.30 6.72
CA ALA A 142 0.38 -7.39 6.90
C ALA A 142 -0.24 -8.76 6.57
N VAL A 143 0.60 -9.65 6.07
CA VAL A 143 0.30 -11.08 5.90
C VAL A 143 1.20 -11.92 6.80
N GLU A 144 0.73 -13.12 7.15
CA GLU A 144 1.45 -14.03 8.04
C GLU A 144 2.51 -14.86 7.32
N SER A 145 2.51 -14.85 5.99
CA SER A 145 3.44 -15.65 5.19
C SER A 145 4.89 -15.27 5.42
N LYS A 146 5.73 -16.27 5.74
CA LYS A 146 7.18 -16.10 5.91
C LYS A 146 7.91 -15.77 4.60
N ASP A 147 7.26 -16.00 3.45
CA ASP A 147 7.82 -15.78 2.13
C ASP A 147 7.58 -14.33 1.63
N VAL A 148 6.94 -13.52 2.47
CA VAL A 148 6.57 -12.12 2.19
C VAL A 148 7.23 -11.18 3.17
N THR A 149 7.73 -10.05 2.69
CA THR A 149 8.09 -8.92 3.53
C THR A 149 6.93 -7.94 3.56
N ASN A 150 6.40 -7.62 4.74
CA ASN A 150 5.40 -6.59 4.90
C ASN A 150 6.08 -5.22 4.97
N VAL A 151 5.59 -4.25 4.20
CA VAL A 151 5.97 -2.83 4.29
C VAL A 151 4.70 -2.06 4.58
N VAL A 152 4.45 -1.75 5.84
CA VAL A 152 3.15 -1.32 6.35
C VAL A 152 3.32 -0.26 7.43
N ILE A 153 2.27 0.50 7.72
CA ILE A 153 2.12 1.22 8.99
C ILE A 153 1.47 0.30 10.03
N ASP A 154 1.63 0.61 11.31
CA ASP A 154 0.84 -0.05 12.35
C ASP A 154 -0.59 0.50 12.33
N GLN A 155 -1.53 -0.32 11.87
CA GLN A 155 -2.93 0.07 11.72
C GLN A 155 -3.63 0.26 13.07
N GLY A 156 -3.20 -0.45 14.11
CA GLY A 156 -3.69 -0.28 15.47
C GLY A 156 -3.24 1.04 16.07
N GLU A 157 -1.95 1.36 15.94
CA GLU A 157 -1.38 2.64 16.37
C GLU A 157 -2.02 3.81 15.61
N TRP A 158 -2.18 3.69 14.29
CA TRP A 158 -2.86 4.68 13.46
C TRP A 158 -4.24 5.06 14.01
N ALA A 159 -5.05 4.07 14.35
CA ALA A 159 -6.39 4.30 14.88
C ALA A 159 -6.38 4.78 16.32
N SER A 160 -5.39 4.34 17.12
CA SER A 160 -5.23 4.79 18.50
C SER A 160 -5.00 6.30 18.59
N ILE A 161 -4.22 6.89 17.67
CA ILE A 161 -3.98 8.34 17.63
C ILE A 161 -5.31 9.13 17.51
N SER A 162 -6.18 8.73 16.59
CA SER A 162 -7.50 9.37 16.44
C SER A 162 -8.40 9.12 17.64
N ALA A 163 -8.34 7.92 18.21
CA ALA A 163 -9.18 7.54 19.36
C ALA A 163 -8.73 8.27 20.64
N GLU A 164 -7.44 8.48 20.85
CA GLU A 164 -6.90 9.26 21.96
C GLU A 164 -7.40 10.70 21.94
N TRP A 165 -7.29 11.35 20.76
CA TRP A 165 -7.82 12.69 20.58
C TRP A 165 -9.33 12.74 20.86
N LEU A 166 -10.12 11.81 20.31
CA LEU A 166 -11.56 11.80 20.52
C LEU A 166 -11.92 11.54 21.99
N ALA A 167 -11.19 10.66 22.67
CA ALA A 167 -11.40 10.38 24.09
C ALA A 167 -11.10 11.60 24.96
N GLU A 168 -10.10 12.41 24.60
CA GLU A 168 -9.82 13.68 25.29
C GLU A 168 -10.94 14.69 25.08
N GLU A 169 -11.47 14.81 23.86
CA GLU A 169 -12.56 15.75 23.52
C GLU A 169 -13.86 15.41 24.23
N VAL A 170 -14.25 14.11 24.27
CA VAL A 170 -15.53 13.72 24.89
C VAL A 170 -15.43 13.52 26.42
N GLY A 171 -14.24 13.25 26.93
CA GLY A 171 -13.96 13.05 28.36
C GLY A 171 -14.46 11.74 28.96
N ASP A 172 -14.15 11.53 30.24
CA ASP A 172 -14.55 10.32 31.00
C ASP A 172 -16.06 10.18 31.08
N GLY A 173 -16.55 9.01 30.68
CA GLY A 173 -17.98 8.69 30.61
C GLY A 173 -18.68 9.21 29.36
N GLY A 174 -17.97 9.90 28.45
CA GLY A 174 -18.49 10.32 27.14
C GLY A 174 -18.99 9.14 26.33
N GLU A 175 -19.96 9.38 25.45
CA GLU A 175 -20.60 8.35 24.63
C GLU A 175 -20.38 8.64 23.15
N ILE A 176 -19.90 7.65 22.39
CA ILE A 176 -19.57 7.81 20.97
C ILE A 176 -20.25 6.77 20.11
N ILE A 177 -20.35 7.07 18.81
CA ILE A 177 -20.62 6.07 17.77
C ILE A 177 -19.36 5.89 16.91
N ALA A 178 -19.24 4.71 16.26
CA ALA A 178 -18.10 4.43 15.38
C ALA A 178 -18.57 4.00 13.99
N VAL A 179 -17.94 4.60 12.95
CA VAL A 179 -18.12 4.26 11.53
C VAL A 179 -16.87 3.56 11.06
N ASN A 180 -16.95 2.24 11.01
CA ASN A 180 -15.84 1.35 10.69
C ASN A 180 -15.73 1.11 9.17
N GLY A 181 -14.61 0.53 8.73
CA GLY A 181 -14.34 0.19 7.34
C GLY A 181 -15.14 -1.01 6.83
N ILE A 182 -14.46 -1.95 6.19
CA ILE A 182 -15.07 -3.20 5.67
C ILE A 182 -15.01 -4.27 6.75
N ASP A 183 -16.16 -4.87 7.05
CA ASP A 183 -16.29 -5.96 8.03
C ASP A 183 -15.37 -7.14 7.69
N GLY A 184 -14.62 -7.63 8.67
CA GLY A 184 -13.68 -8.74 8.52
C GLY A 184 -12.41 -8.42 7.71
N HIS A 185 -12.22 -7.19 7.26
CA HIS A 185 -10.99 -6.78 6.58
C HIS A 185 -9.87 -6.55 7.60
N PRO A 186 -8.66 -7.09 7.39
CA PRO A 186 -7.59 -7.07 8.40
C PRO A 186 -7.23 -5.67 8.92
N ALA A 187 -7.13 -4.68 8.03
CA ALA A 187 -6.86 -3.31 8.45
C ALA A 187 -8.00 -2.73 9.31
N ASN A 188 -9.27 -3.02 8.95
CA ASN A 188 -10.42 -2.60 9.74
C ASN A 188 -10.40 -3.20 11.14
N GLU A 189 -10.12 -4.50 11.25
CA GLU A 189 -10.09 -5.19 12.53
C GLU A 189 -8.97 -4.65 13.42
N ALA A 190 -7.75 -4.47 12.88
CA ALA A 190 -6.63 -3.91 13.62
C ALA A 190 -6.90 -2.47 14.09
N ARG A 191 -7.46 -1.62 13.22
CA ARG A 191 -7.86 -0.25 13.56
C ARG A 191 -8.91 -0.22 14.66
N TRP A 192 -9.95 -1.05 14.51
CA TRP A 192 -11.01 -1.08 15.51
C TRP A 192 -10.54 -1.63 16.85
N GLU A 193 -9.68 -2.64 16.87
CA GLU A 193 -9.08 -3.16 18.11
C GLU A 193 -8.25 -2.09 18.81
N GLY A 194 -7.38 -1.37 18.07
CA GLY A 194 -6.58 -0.27 18.60
C GLY A 194 -7.43 0.86 19.19
N ALA A 195 -8.38 1.37 18.41
CA ALA A 195 -9.27 2.45 18.86
C ALA A 195 -10.13 2.04 20.07
N LYS A 196 -10.73 0.84 20.02
CA LYS A 196 -11.57 0.33 21.09
C LYS A 196 -10.80 0.21 22.40
N LYS A 197 -9.55 -0.24 22.35
CA LYS A 197 -8.70 -0.31 23.54
C LYS A 197 -8.53 1.06 24.19
N VAL A 198 -8.29 2.11 23.39
CA VAL A 198 -8.17 3.49 23.88
C VAL A 198 -9.46 3.94 24.55
N PHE A 199 -10.63 3.72 23.92
CA PHE A 199 -11.94 4.07 24.50
C PHE A 199 -12.22 3.32 25.79
N ASP A 200 -11.93 2.02 25.84
CA ASP A 200 -12.11 1.21 27.06
C ASP A 200 -11.21 1.72 28.22
N ASP A 201 -9.94 2.05 27.92
CA ASP A 201 -8.99 2.55 28.90
C ASP A 201 -9.34 3.98 29.40
N ALA A 202 -9.92 4.81 28.54
CA ALA A 202 -10.34 6.18 28.84
C ALA A 202 -11.74 6.27 29.49
N GLY A 203 -12.47 5.15 29.60
CA GLY A 203 -13.82 5.14 30.14
C GLY A 203 -14.89 5.69 29.19
N VAL A 204 -14.57 5.85 27.90
CA VAL A 204 -15.49 6.28 26.85
C VAL A 204 -16.39 5.10 26.43
N LYS A 205 -17.68 5.36 26.29
CA LYS A 205 -18.67 4.34 25.93
C LYS A 205 -18.93 4.35 24.42
N VAL A 206 -18.73 3.21 23.80
CA VAL A 206 -19.16 3.00 22.41
C VAL A 206 -20.64 2.58 22.43
N ALA A 207 -21.54 3.52 22.10
CA ALA A 207 -22.99 3.27 22.07
C ALA A 207 -23.38 2.30 20.94
N ALA A 208 -22.77 2.50 19.77
CA ALA A 208 -22.96 1.66 18.59
C ALA A 208 -21.81 1.81 17.59
N ASN A 209 -21.67 0.81 16.73
CA ASN A 209 -20.79 0.91 15.57
C ASN A 209 -21.43 0.21 14.35
N ASP A 210 -21.07 0.65 13.15
CA ASP A 210 -21.49 -0.01 11.91
C ASP A 210 -20.42 0.24 10.82
N TYR A 211 -20.58 -0.37 9.66
CA TYR A 211 -19.57 -0.44 8.61
C TYR A 211 -19.94 0.44 7.41
N GLY A 212 -19.11 1.44 7.13
CA GLY A 212 -19.25 2.34 5.97
C GLY A 212 -18.41 1.94 4.76
N ASN A 213 -17.68 0.80 4.85
CA ASN A 213 -16.93 0.17 3.75
C ASN A 213 -15.83 1.07 3.14
N TRP A 214 -15.34 2.08 3.87
CA TRP A 214 -14.44 3.13 3.40
C TRP A 214 -14.99 3.88 2.17
N ASP A 215 -16.30 3.87 2.00
CA ASP A 215 -17.02 4.62 0.97
C ASP A 215 -17.72 5.82 1.60
N GLN A 216 -17.49 7.00 1.03
CA GLN A 216 -17.99 8.26 1.60
C GLN A 216 -19.53 8.30 1.69
N ALA A 217 -20.23 7.84 0.66
CA ALA A 217 -21.69 7.89 0.63
C ALA A 217 -22.31 6.90 1.61
N THR A 218 -21.72 5.71 1.73
CA THR A 218 -22.11 4.69 2.71
C THR A 218 -21.81 5.18 4.13
N GLY A 219 -20.64 5.77 4.37
CA GLY A 219 -20.27 6.38 5.65
C GLY A 219 -21.25 7.47 6.08
N GLN A 220 -21.68 8.33 5.14
CA GLN A 220 -22.71 9.34 5.39
C GLN A 220 -24.03 8.71 5.83
N GLN A 221 -24.49 7.66 5.13
CA GLN A 221 -25.75 6.99 5.47
C GLN A 221 -25.66 6.29 6.82
N VAL A 222 -24.58 5.56 7.07
CA VAL A 222 -24.35 4.88 8.36
C VAL A 222 -24.32 5.88 9.51
N THR A 223 -23.64 7.00 9.34
CA THR A 223 -23.60 8.07 10.35
C THR A 223 -25.01 8.60 10.67
N LYS A 224 -25.86 8.84 9.65
CA LYS A 224 -27.25 9.27 9.87
C LYS A 224 -28.07 8.26 10.62
N ASP A 225 -27.93 6.98 10.28
CA ASP A 225 -28.69 5.89 10.92
C ASP A 225 -28.27 5.70 12.38
N LEU A 226 -26.96 5.81 12.66
CA LEU A 226 -26.43 5.76 14.01
C LEU A 226 -26.87 6.97 14.84
N LEU A 227 -26.81 8.20 14.31
CA LEU A 227 -27.27 9.41 14.98
C LEU A 227 -28.78 9.42 15.23
N ALA A 228 -29.57 8.84 14.32
CA ALA A 228 -31.01 8.71 14.53
C ALA A 228 -31.36 7.77 15.70
N SER A 229 -30.52 6.75 15.92
CA SER A 229 -30.68 5.77 17.02
C SER A 229 -30.04 6.23 18.33
N HIS A 230 -28.98 7.05 18.24
CA HIS A 230 -28.18 7.56 19.36
C HIS A 230 -27.99 9.08 19.21
N PRO A 231 -29.05 9.90 19.42
CA PRO A 231 -29.00 11.32 19.11
C PRO A 231 -28.18 12.17 20.09
N ASP A 232 -27.88 11.62 21.26
CA ASP A 232 -27.23 12.34 22.36
C ASP A 232 -25.76 11.96 22.54
N VAL A 233 -25.10 11.39 21.50
CA VAL A 233 -23.67 11.06 21.57
C VAL A 233 -22.79 12.32 21.54
N ASP A 234 -21.66 12.24 22.23
CA ASP A 234 -20.68 13.31 22.35
C ASP A 234 -19.67 13.30 21.20
N GLY A 235 -19.46 12.13 20.55
CA GLY A 235 -18.46 12.01 19.51
C GLY A 235 -18.71 10.93 18.47
N ILE A 236 -18.00 11.04 17.34
CA ILE A 236 -18.01 10.09 16.23
C ILE A 236 -16.57 9.72 15.89
N PHE A 237 -16.24 8.44 16.09
CA PHE A 237 -15.02 7.86 15.53
C PHE A 237 -15.27 7.40 14.10
N VAL A 238 -14.44 7.87 13.16
CA VAL A 238 -14.59 7.52 11.74
C VAL A 238 -13.25 7.04 11.20
N GLN A 239 -13.23 5.87 10.56
CA GLN A 239 -12.07 5.45 9.79
C GLN A 239 -11.98 6.23 8.49
N ASP A 240 -10.74 6.34 7.92
CA ASP A 240 -10.47 7.13 6.73
C ASP A 240 -11.38 6.76 5.53
N GLY A 241 -11.49 7.68 4.57
CA GLY A 241 -12.35 7.54 3.39
C GLY A 241 -13.81 7.92 3.63
N MET A 242 -14.23 8.09 4.89
CA MET A 242 -15.64 8.32 5.23
C MET A 242 -15.89 9.61 6.02
N ALA A 243 -14.84 10.27 6.52
CA ALA A 243 -15.00 11.42 7.41
C ALA A 243 -15.76 12.59 6.76
N LEU A 244 -15.52 12.88 5.48
CA LEU A 244 -16.31 13.89 4.77
C LEU A 244 -17.80 13.51 4.70
N GLY A 245 -18.11 12.24 4.48
CA GLY A 245 -19.50 11.75 4.49
C GLY A 245 -20.14 11.88 5.87
N ALA A 246 -19.43 11.47 6.93
CA ALA A 246 -19.89 11.59 8.31
C ALA A 246 -20.08 13.07 8.70
N PHE A 247 -19.17 13.95 8.31
CA PHE A 247 -19.30 15.38 8.51
C PHE A 247 -20.55 15.96 7.82
N GLN A 248 -20.84 15.57 6.56
CA GLN A 248 -22.05 15.95 5.83
C GLN A 248 -23.33 15.42 6.52
N ALA A 249 -23.27 14.30 7.21
CA ALA A 249 -24.36 13.85 8.05
C ALA A 249 -24.60 14.81 9.23
N LEU A 250 -23.52 15.23 9.94
CA LEU A 250 -23.62 16.24 10.99
C LEU A 250 -24.18 17.58 10.48
N GLU A 251 -23.75 18.04 9.29
CA GLU A 251 -24.30 19.25 8.65
C GLU A 251 -25.82 19.14 8.45
N SER A 252 -26.27 17.99 7.91
CA SER A 252 -27.71 17.79 7.65
C SER A 252 -28.56 17.77 8.91
N GLU A 253 -27.99 17.28 10.01
CA GLU A 253 -28.62 17.23 11.34
C GLU A 253 -28.38 18.52 12.16
N LYS A 254 -27.58 19.47 11.66
CA LYS A 254 -27.19 20.72 12.33
C LYS A 254 -26.48 20.49 13.66
N LYS A 255 -25.60 19.52 13.67
CA LYS A 255 -24.83 19.08 14.86
C LYS A 255 -23.33 19.31 14.73
N VAL A 256 -22.88 20.03 13.68
CA VAL A 256 -21.47 20.42 13.52
C VAL A 256 -21.12 21.36 14.68
N GLY A 257 -20.02 21.03 15.38
CA GLY A 257 -19.59 21.74 16.58
C GLY A 257 -20.23 21.29 17.88
N ASP A 258 -21.39 20.58 17.82
CA ASP A 258 -22.03 20.01 19.01
C ASP A 258 -21.52 18.57 19.30
N ILE A 259 -21.05 17.86 18.27
CA ILE A 259 -20.53 16.50 18.35
C ILE A 259 -19.09 16.49 17.82
N ALA A 260 -18.14 16.02 18.63
CA ALA A 260 -16.75 15.82 18.19
C ALA A 260 -16.66 14.75 17.11
N ILE A 261 -15.82 14.94 16.11
CA ILE A 261 -15.65 13.99 15.02
C ILE A 261 -14.16 13.81 14.69
N THR A 262 -13.70 12.56 14.63
CA THR A 262 -12.40 12.28 14.05
C THR A 262 -12.47 12.48 12.54
N GLY A 263 -11.52 13.21 12.00
CA GLY A 263 -11.41 13.46 10.59
C GLY A 263 -10.47 12.50 9.87
N GLU A 264 -10.15 12.89 8.69
CA GLU A 264 -9.11 12.25 7.89
C GLU A 264 -8.20 13.31 7.27
N ALA A 265 -6.94 12.96 7.05
CA ALA A 265 -6.02 13.79 6.31
C ALA A 265 -6.31 13.67 4.79
N ARG A 266 -7.49 14.17 4.38
CA ARG A 266 -7.96 14.18 2.99
C ARG A 266 -8.53 15.54 2.64
N VAL A 267 -8.20 16.03 1.44
CA VAL A 267 -8.49 17.41 1.03
C VAL A 267 -9.96 17.79 1.18
N GLY A 268 -10.89 16.93 0.82
CA GLY A 268 -12.33 17.23 0.93
C GLY A 268 -12.79 17.44 2.36
N PHE A 269 -12.31 16.63 3.33
CA PHE A 269 -12.58 16.86 4.74
C PHE A 269 -11.86 18.11 5.26
N MET A 270 -10.58 18.30 4.90
CA MET A 270 -9.80 19.47 5.33
C MET A 270 -10.42 20.78 4.82
N LYS A 271 -11.02 20.83 3.62
CA LYS A 271 -11.77 21.99 3.14
C LYS A 271 -12.96 22.31 4.04
N ARG A 272 -13.70 21.29 4.51
CA ARG A 272 -14.80 21.49 5.47
C ARG A 272 -14.31 21.98 6.82
N TRP A 273 -13.21 21.40 7.29
CA TRP A 273 -12.56 21.83 8.52
C TRP A 273 -12.13 23.31 8.42
N GLN A 274 -11.49 23.71 7.31
CA GLN A 274 -11.13 25.11 7.06
C GLN A 274 -12.36 26.04 7.05
N GLU A 275 -13.45 25.65 6.38
CA GLU A 275 -14.69 26.42 6.36
C GLU A 275 -15.25 26.65 7.77
N GLN A 276 -15.16 25.65 8.65
CA GLN A 276 -15.60 25.80 10.04
C GLN A 276 -14.67 26.69 10.85
N ARG A 277 -13.35 26.58 10.67
CA ARG A 277 -12.35 27.44 11.33
C ARG A 277 -12.49 28.92 10.93
N GLU A 278 -12.90 29.20 9.69
CA GLU A 278 -13.16 30.57 9.18
C GLU A 278 -14.51 31.10 9.63
N GLY A 279 -15.40 30.26 10.14
CA GLY A 279 -16.71 30.62 10.67
C GLY A 279 -16.68 31.13 12.10
N ASP A 280 -17.85 31.09 12.76
CA ASP A 280 -18.00 31.56 14.14
C ASP A 280 -17.78 30.45 15.19
N GLY A 281 -17.32 29.26 14.77
CA GLY A 281 -17.26 28.06 15.61
C GLY A 281 -15.85 27.71 16.09
N ASP A 282 -15.81 27.07 17.26
CA ASP A 282 -14.61 26.45 17.82
C ASP A 282 -14.48 24.97 17.33
N PHE A 283 -14.75 24.73 16.02
CA PHE A 283 -14.65 23.37 15.46
C PHE A 283 -13.20 22.91 15.43
N THR A 284 -12.95 21.80 16.09
CA THR A 284 -11.67 21.10 16.14
C THR A 284 -11.82 19.69 15.57
N SER A 285 -10.74 19.15 15.03
CA SER A 285 -10.70 17.76 14.53
C SER A 285 -9.26 17.26 14.47
N ILE A 286 -9.10 16.03 14.05
CA ILE A 286 -7.82 15.36 13.83
C ILE A 286 -7.83 14.63 12.50
N GLY A 287 -6.74 14.65 11.76
CA GLY A 287 -6.56 13.87 10.55
C GLY A 287 -5.27 13.07 10.62
N VAL A 288 -5.36 11.76 10.79
CA VAL A 288 -4.20 10.88 10.77
C VAL A 288 -4.00 10.37 9.35
N PRO A 289 -2.87 10.67 8.69
CA PRO A 289 -2.65 10.21 7.32
C PRO A 289 -2.48 8.69 7.23
N ASN A 290 -3.17 8.06 6.27
CA ASN A 290 -2.86 6.71 5.80
C ASN A 290 -2.28 6.86 4.39
N PRO A 291 -0.94 6.86 4.22
CA PRO A 291 -0.31 7.32 3.00
C PRO A 291 -0.48 6.32 1.84
N PRO A 292 -1.07 6.71 0.69
CA PRO A 292 -1.10 5.87 -0.51
C PRO A 292 0.29 5.51 -1.03
N SER A 293 1.29 6.38 -0.81
CA SER A 293 2.69 6.14 -1.19
C SER A 293 3.42 5.10 -0.32
N VAL A 294 2.69 4.34 0.52
CA VAL A 294 3.22 3.07 1.04
C VAL A 294 3.70 2.15 -0.09
N SER A 295 3.07 2.23 -1.27
CA SER A 295 3.49 1.52 -2.49
C SER A 295 4.85 1.99 -3.01
N VAL A 296 5.16 3.28 -2.92
CA VAL A 296 6.46 3.86 -3.27
C VAL A 296 7.52 3.39 -2.28
N SER A 297 7.22 3.45 -0.98
CA SER A 297 8.10 2.91 0.07
C SER A 297 8.42 1.44 -0.17
N ALA A 298 7.41 0.64 -0.57
CA ALA A 298 7.60 -0.76 -0.94
C ALA A 298 8.45 -0.94 -2.20
N LEU A 299 8.31 -0.06 -3.20
CA LEU A 299 9.17 -0.08 -4.39
C LEU A 299 10.64 0.14 -4.01
N HIS A 300 10.91 1.09 -3.14
CA HIS A 300 12.27 1.32 -2.64
C HIS A 300 12.82 0.08 -1.92
N VAL A 301 12.03 -0.53 -1.03
CA VAL A 301 12.40 -1.76 -0.32
C VAL A 301 12.64 -2.92 -1.28
N VAL A 302 11.73 -3.14 -2.23
CA VAL A 302 11.82 -4.26 -3.18
C VAL A 302 13.05 -4.16 -4.07
N VAL A 303 13.42 -2.95 -4.52
CA VAL A 303 14.64 -2.74 -5.30
C VAL A 303 15.87 -3.16 -4.51
N ARG A 304 15.98 -2.78 -3.22
CA ARG A 304 17.10 -3.20 -2.35
C ARG A 304 17.15 -4.71 -2.15
N MET A 305 15.98 -5.36 -2.00
CA MET A 305 15.90 -6.82 -1.91
C MET A 305 16.40 -7.50 -3.19
N LEU A 306 16.09 -6.94 -4.37
CA LEU A 306 16.56 -7.45 -5.67
C LEU A 306 18.06 -7.23 -5.86
N GLU A 307 18.60 -6.11 -5.37
CA GLU A 307 20.04 -5.83 -5.33
C GLU A 307 20.80 -6.76 -4.36
N GLY A 308 20.10 -7.61 -3.59
CA GLY A 308 20.68 -8.56 -2.65
C GLY A 308 21.06 -7.94 -1.31
N LYS A 309 20.56 -6.75 -0.98
CA LYS A 309 20.76 -6.16 0.35
C LYS A 309 20.01 -6.99 1.40
N LYS A 310 20.56 -7.09 2.59
CA LYS A 310 19.97 -7.83 3.71
C LYS A 310 19.39 -6.87 4.72
N PHE A 311 18.20 -7.19 5.22
CA PHE A 311 17.58 -6.39 6.27
C PHE A 311 18.45 -6.30 7.52
N GLY A 312 18.42 -5.15 8.16
CA GLY A 312 18.99 -4.88 9.47
C GLY A 312 18.04 -5.23 10.61
N ASP A 313 18.27 -4.59 11.77
CA ASP A 313 17.48 -4.79 12.99
C ASP A 313 16.06 -4.19 12.90
N SER A 314 15.77 -3.43 11.85
CA SER A 314 14.46 -2.81 11.57
C SER A 314 13.40 -3.79 11.05
N LEU A 315 13.77 -5.05 10.75
CA LEU A 315 12.81 -6.08 10.37
C LEU A 315 12.26 -6.78 11.62
N GLU A 316 11.01 -6.54 11.94
CA GLU A 316 10.29 -7.19 13.03
C GLU A 316 9.51 -8.41 12.50
N GLY A 317 10.01 -9.61 12.76
CA GLY A 317 9.46 -10.82 12.15
C GLY A 317 9.64 -10.81 10.63
N ASN A 318 8.56 -10.59 9.88
CA ASN A 318 8.58 -10.38 8.44
C ASN A 318 8.11 -8.96 8.04
N SER A 319 8.10 -8.00 8.97
CA SER A 319 7.51 -6.67 8.76
C SER A 319 8.53 -5.54 8.94
N VAL A 320 8.52 -4.60 8.03
CA VAL A 320 9.09 -3.26 8.15
C VAL A 320 7.94 -2.31 8.45
N TYR A 321 7.92 -1.74 9.64
CA TYR A 321 6.94 -0.73 10.01
C TYR A 321 7.44 0.65 9.58
N LEU A 322 6.67 1.29 8.71
CA LEU A 322 6.89 2.66 8.29
C LEU A 322 6.39 3.61 9.39
N PRO A 323 7.02 4.77 9.56
CA PRO A 323 6.48 5.78 10.46
C PRO A 323 5.10 6.24 9.98
N ILE A 324 4.16 6.45 10.92
CA ILE A 324 2.91 7.13 10.62
C ILE A 324 3.28 8.60 10.33
N PRO A 325 2.81 9.17 9.20
CA PRO A 325 3.11 10.56 8.88
C PRO A 325 2.55 11.53 9.93
N GLU A 326 3.06 12.75 9.92
CA GLU A 326 2.62 13.78 10.84
C GLU A 326 1.10 13.96 10.78
N THR A 327 0.47 13.83 11.94
CA THR A 327 -0.97 13.98 12.12
C THR A 327 -1.38 15.43 11.91
N VAL A 328 -2.44 15.68 11.16
CA VAL A 328 -3.03 17.02 11.01
C VAL A 328 -3.85 17.32 12.25
N THR A 329 -3.54 18.43 12.90
CA THR A 329 -4.23 18.97 14.08
C THR A 329 -4.48 20.47 13.87
N ASP A 330 -5.25 21.11 14.74
CA ASP A 330 -5.47 22.56 14.64
C ASP A 330 -4.17 23.38 14.70
N GLU A 331 -3.12 22.84 15.33
CA GLU A 331 -1.83 23.53 15.50
C GLU A 331 -1.05 23.62 14.17
N ASN A 332 -1.10 22.59 13.33
CA ASN A 332 -0.36 22.51 12.06
C ASN A 332 -1.27 22.54 10.82
N PHE A 333 -2.58 22.71 11.01
CA PHE A 333 -3.58 22.64 9.96
C PHE A 333 -3.25 23.52 8.75
N ASP A 334 -2.89 24.78 8.98
CA ASP A 334 -2.67 25.75 7.90
C ASP A 334 -1.50 25.32 7.00
N GLU A 335 -0.42 24.81 7.57
CA GLU A 335 0.73 24.29 6.82
C GLU A 335 0.36 23.05 6.02
N GLN A 336 -0.29 22.08 6.67
CA GLN A 336 -0.70 20.83 6.04
C GLN A 336 -1.74 21.04 4.94
N PHE A 337 -2.72 21.93 5.18
CA PHE A 337 -3.75 22.26 4.20
C PHE A 337 -3.19 23.03 3.00
N ASP A 338 -2.34 24.03 3.24
CA ASP A 338 -1.71 24.83 2.18
C ASP A 338 -0.90 23.95 1.20
N ALA A 339 -0.32 22.85 1.69
CA ALA A 339 0.44 21.92 0.88
C ALA A 339 -0.44 21.12 -0.12
N VAL A 340 -1.74 20.94 0.18
CA VAL A 340 -2.61 20.03 -0.60
C VAL A 340 -3.92 20.68 -1.08
N LYS A 341 -4.24 21.92 -0.71
CA LYS A 341 -5.55 22.56 -0.98
C LYS A 341 -5.97 22.62 -2.45
N ASP A 342 -5.00 22.60 -3.36
CA ASP A 342 -5.21 22.64 -4.81
C ASP A 342 -5.44 21.25 -5.42
N GLU A 343 -5.27 20.19 -4.63
CA GLU A 343 -5.53 18.82 -5.03
C GLU A 343 -7.04 18.51 -5.02
N PRO A 344 -7.48 17.45 -5.71
CA PRO A 344 -8.87 17.01 -5.67
C PRO A 344 -9.35 16.67 -4.25
N ASP A 345 -10.65 16.77 -3.99
CA ASP A 345 -11.24 16.46 -2.67
C ASP A 345 -10.95 15.02 -2.21
N THR A 346 -10.74 14.11 -3.15
CA THR A 346 -10.40 12.70 -2.90
C THR A 346 -8.94 12.45 -2.55
N TYR A 347 -8.06 13.45 -2.72
CA TYR A 347 -6.63 13.32 -2.46
C TYR A 347 -6.36 13.14 -0.96
N ALA A 348 -5.69 12.05 -0.61
CA ALA A 348 -5.19 11.81 0.75
C ALA A 348 -3.82 12.48 0.91
N VAL A 349 -3.59 13.15 2.06
CA VAL A 349 -2.26 13.63 2.45
C VAL A 349 -1.31 12.44 2.43
N ASP A 350 -0.20 12.59 1.73
CA ASP A 350 0.63 11.47 1.34
C ASP A 350 2.09 11.67 1.76
N HIS A 351 2.71 10.57 2.11
CA HIS A 351 4.13 10.54 2.47
C HIS A 351 4.70 9.16 2.17
N SER A 352 5.88 9.13 1.57
CA SER A 352 6.68 7.91 1.44
C SER A 352 8.03 8.10 2.12
N VAL A 353 8.62 7.03 2.59
CA VAL A 353 10.05 7.06 2.86
C VAL A 353 10.80 7.27 1.55
N THR A 354 11.84 8.07 1.58
CA THR A 354 12.69 8.29 0.40
C THR A 354 13.52 7.05 0.10
N ALA A 355 14.04 6.95 -1.11
CA ALA A 355 14.97 5.90 -1.48
C ALA A 355 16.19 5.82 -0.54
N LYS A 356 16.64 6.95 -0.01
CA LYS A 356 17.74 7.02 0.95
C LYS A 356 17.33 6.50 2.34
N GLU A 357 16.16 6.87 2.83
CA GLU A 357 15.65 6.37 4.11
C GLU A 357 15.35 4.88 4.07
N ALA A 358 14.94 4.37 2.89
CA ALA A 358 14.79 2.93 2.70
C ALA A 358 16.10 2.16 2.86
N ASP A 359 17.28 2.77 2.65
CA ASP A 359 18.57 2.14 2.91
C ASP A 359 18.78 1.86 4.41
N ASP A 360 18.17 2.63 5.31
CA ASP A 360 18.31 2.47 6.76
C ASP A 360 17.63 1.16 7.26
N TYR A 361 16.77 0.53 6.46
CA TYR A 361 16.20 -0.79 6.77
C TYR A 361 17.17 -1.94 6.47
N PHE A 362 18.27 -1.67 5.77
CA PHE A 362 19.23 -2.69 5.31
C PHE A 362 20.60 -2.52 5.97
N GLN A 363 21.41 -3.60 5.93
CA GLN A 363 22.81 -3.63 6.43
C GLN A 363 23.80 -3.29 5.32
#